data_16a5672e37f9c7765d6a4020f4aea2b9
#
_entry.id   16a5672e37f9c7765d6a4020f4aea2b9
#
_cell.length_a   1.000
_cell.length_b   1.000
_cell.length_c   1.000
_cell.angle_alpha   90.00
_cell.angle_beta   90.00
_cell.angle_gamma   90.00
#
_symmetry.space_group_name_H-M   'P 1'
#
loop_
_entity.id
_entity.type
_entity.pdbx_description
1 polymer ?
#
loop_
_entity_poly.entity_id
_entity_poly.type
_entity_poly.pdbx_seq_one_letter_code
_entity_poly.pdbx_strand_id
1 'polypeptide(L)'
;MLFRSSCLAHPPKVLVSASAIGIYGDRGAEILREDSRPGKGFLPEVCVAWEEATRAASERGIRVATPRIGIVLSAAGGALARMLRPFRIGVGGKIGNGRQFMSWITQEDLVGAIYHTIQTDSLAGPVNAVAPKPVTNLEFTKTLGRVLSRPAVFPLPSFAARLLLGEMADELLLASTRVEPAKLLATGYLFQHSDLETALRHVLGQRLGNRGWGGADRD
;
A
#
# COMPACT_ATOMS: atom_id res chain seq x y z
N MET A 1 0.05 -16.42 20.24
CA MET A 1 -1.21 -15.98 20.87
C MET A 1 -2.43 -16.04 19.95
N LEU A 2 -2.24 -16.25 18.65
CA LEU A 2 -3.28 -16.33 17.59
C LEU A 2 -4.17 -17.60 17.65
N PHE A 3 -3.84 -18.58 18.49
CA PHE A 3 -4.44 -19.92 18.41
C PHE A 3 -5.56 -20.21 19.41
N ARG A 4 -5.91 -19.27 20.28
CA ARG A 4 -7.06 -19.47 21.19
C ARG A 4 -8.39 -19.57 20.43
N SER A 5 -8.51 -18.88 19.31
CA SER A 5 -9.74 -18.87 18.49
C SER A 5 -10.09 -20.24 17.92
N SER A 6 -9.10 -21.08 17.60
CA SER A 6 -9.32 -22.41 17.05
C SER A 6 -9.67 -23.48 18.10
N CYS A 7 -9.52 -23.15 19.39
CA CYS A 7 -9.89 -24.04 20.52
C CYS A 7 -11.27 -23.70 21.10
N LEU A 8 -12.00 -22.73 20.51
CA LEU A 8 -13.34 -22.36 20.94
C LEU A 8 -14.35 -23.46 20.56
N ALA A 9 -15.41 -23.59 21.35
CA ALA A 9 -16.54 -24.49 21.03
C ALA A 9 -17.20 -24.11 19.68
N HIS A 10 -17.15 -22.83 19.34
CA HIS A 10 -17.61 -22.28 18.06
C HIS A 10 -16.47 -21.47 17.42
N PRO A 11 -15.59 -22.08 16.62
CA PRO A 11 -14.49 -21.38 15.97
C PRO A 11 -15.01 -20.40 14.91
N PRO A 12 -14.29 -19.29 14.67
CA PRO A 12 -14.66 -18.36 13.61
C PRO A 12 -14.57 -19.03 12.23
N LYS A 13 -15.44 -18.63 11.30
CA LYS A 13 -15.43 -19.14 9.92
C LYS A 13 -14.23 -18.62 9.12
N VAL A 14 -13.78 -17.41 9.44
CA VAL A 14 -12.67 -16.74 8.76
C VAL A 14 -11.73 -16.07 9.74
N LEU A 15 -10.44 -16.16 9.45
CA LEU A 15 -9.36 -15.40 10.10
C LEU A 15 -8.71 -14.50 9.04
N VAL A 16 -8.75 -13.19 9.26
CA VAL A 16 -7.99 -12.24 8.46
C VAL A 16 -6.78 -11.77 9.29
N SER A 17 -5.58 -12.10 8.84
CA SER A 17 -4.33 -11.76 9.52
C SER A 17 -3.51 -10.84 8.63
N ALA A 18 -3.22 -9.61 9.10
CA ALA A 18 -2.44 -8.66 8.31
C ALA A 18 -1.04 -9.17 8.00
N SER A 19 -0.61 -8.95 6.76
CA SER A 19 0.74 -9.10 6.24
C SER A 19 1.14 -7.81 5.51
N ALA A 20 2.26 -7.78 4.83
CA ALA A 20 2.72 -6.61 4.09
C ALA A 20 3.33 -6.98 2.74
N ILE A 21 3.27 -6.06 1.78
CA ILE A 21 3.96 -6.21 0.48
C ILE A 21 5.49 -6.29 0.64
N GLY A 22 6.02 -5.94 1.82
CA GLY A 22 7.42 -6.15 2.18
C GLY A 22 7.89 -7.60 2.02
N ILE A 23 6.98 -8.58 2.01
CA ILE A 23 7.26 -10.00 1.72
C ILE A 23 7.97 -10.19 0.39
N TYR A 24 7.73 -9.31 -0.58
CA TYR A 24 8.33 -9.43 -1.92
C TYR A 24 9.77 -8.93 -1.99
N GLY A 25 10.22 -8.08 -1.05
CA GLY A 25 11.53 -7.43 -1.09
C GLY A 25 11.70 -6.51 -2.30
N ASP A 26 12.94 -6.19 -2.65
CA ASP A 26 13.25 -5.40 -3.85
C ASP A 26 13.24 -6.29 -5.10
N ARG A 27 12.31 -6.03 -6.01
CA ARG A 27 12.12 -6.78 -7.26
C ARG A 27 12.18 -5.88 -8.50
N GLY A 28 12.71 -4.66 -8.37
CA GLY A 28 12.84 -3.72 -9.48
C GLY A 28 11.49 -3.40 -10.15
N ALA A 29 11.36 -3.68 -11.46
CA ALA A 29 10.16 -3.41 -12.24
C ALA A 29 9.26 -4.65 -12.43
N GLU A 30 9.59 -5.78 -11.81
CA GLU A 30 8.81 -7.02 -11.90
C GLU A 30 7.39 -6.80 -11.34
N ILE A 31 6.38 -7.29 -12.05
CA ILE A 31 5.00 -7.27 -11.59
C ILE A 31 4.81 -8.41 -10.60
N LEU A 32 4.37 -8.07 -9.38
CA LEU A 32 4.24 -8.99 -8.27
C LEU A 32 2.76 -9.24 -7.98
N ARG A 33 2.40 -10.52 -7.94
CA ARG A 33 1.06 -11.00 -7.63
C ARG A 33 1.09 -11.90 -6.41
N GLU A 34 -0.05 -12.36 -5.97
CA GLU A 34 -0.19 -13.16 -4.75
C GLU A 34 0.57 -14.49 -4.81
N ASP A 35 0.80 -15.03 -5.99
CA ASP A 35 1.57 -16.25 -6.26
C ASP A 35 3.08 -16.02 -6.43
N SER A 36 3.54 -14.76 -6.47
CA SER A 36 4.95 -14.43 -6.56
C SER A 36 5.71 -14.87 -5.31
N ARG A 37 6.90 -15.41 -5.51
CA ARG A 37 7.76 -15.91 -4.43
C ARG A 37 8.18 -14.77 -3.50
N PRO A 38 8.33 -15.04 -2.18
CA PRO A 38 8.94 -14.10 -1.25
C PRO A 38 10.34 -13.67 -1.70
N GLY A 39 10.70 -12.43 -1.36
CA GLY A 39 12.04 -11.91 -1.54
C GLY A 39 13.03 -12.43 -0.49
N LYS A 40 14.15 -11.74 -0.37
CA LYS A 40 15.21 -12.02 0.62
C LYS A 40 15.39 -10.81 1.51
N GLY A 41 15.78 -11.02 2.78
CA GLY A 41 16.05 -9.98 3.76
C GLY A 41 15.09 -10.00 4.93
N PHE A 42 15.25 -9.06 5.84
CA PHE A 42 14.56 -9.06 7.13
C PHE A 42 13.03 -8.95 6.99
N LEU A 43 12.53 -7.97 6.21
CA LEU A 43 11.08 -7.79 6.05
C LEU A 43 10.40 -8.98 5.36
N PRO A 44 10.92 -9.55 4.26
CA PRO A 44 10.39 -10.78 3.69
C PRO A 44 10.31 -11.93 4.70
N GLU A 45 11.38 -12.17 5.47
CA GLU A 45 11.43 -13.24 6.47
C GLU A 45 10.39 -13.04 7.57
N VAL A 46 10.22 -11.82 8.08
CA VAL A 46 9.19 -11.49 9.07
C VAL A 46 7.79 -11.71 8.51
N CYS A 47 7.53 -11.27 7.27
CA CYS A 47 6.22 -11.46 6.65
C CYS A 47 5.90 -12.94 6.42
N VAL A 48 6.88 -13.73 5.98
CA VAL A 48 6.74 -15.19 5.84
C VAL A 48 6.41 -15.82 7.19
N ALA A 49 7.13 -15.47 8.26
CA ALA A 49 6.85 -15.97 9.61
C ALA A 49 5.45 -15.59 10.10
N TRP A 50 4.97 -14.38 9.78
CA TRP A 50 3.59 -13.98 10.11
C TRP A 50 2.53 -14.80 9.36
N GLU A 51 2.72 -15.02 8.05
CA GLU A 51 1.80 -15.82 7.26
C GLU A 51 1.81 -17.30 7.73
N GLU A 52 2.98 -17.87 7.99
CA GLU A 52 3.12 -19.24 8.53
C GLU A 52 2.47 -19.37 9.91
N ALA A 53 2.51 -18.36 10.77
CA ALA A 53 1.85 -18.40 12.07
C ALA A 53 0.34 -18.59 11.99
N THR A 54 -0.29 -18.36 10.85
CA THR A 54 -1.73 -18.57 10.63
C THR A 54 -2.09 -20.01 10.23
N ARG A 55 -1.09 -20.84 9.88
CA ARG A 55 -1.25 -22.18 9.34
C ARG A 55 -2.07 -23.11 10.26
N ALA A 56 -1.82 -23.03 11.56
CA ALA A 56 -2.57 -23.88 12.51
C ALA A 56 -4.08 -23.56 12.55
N ALA A 57 -4.52 -22.34 12.18
CA ALA A 57 -5.93 -22.04 12.01
C ALA A 57 -6.50 -22.70 10.73
N SER A 58 -5.73 -22.66 9.65
CA SER A 58 -6.09 -23.30 8.38
C SER A 58 -6.21 -24.83 8.51
N GLU A 59 -5.28 -25.47 9.22
CA GLU A 59 -5.29 -26.92 9.50
C GLU A 59 -6.51 -27.37 10.31
N ARG A 60 -7.21 -26.44 10.97
CA ARG A 60 -8.46 -26.69 11.70
C ARG A 60 -9.71 -26.28 10.91
N GLY A 61 -9.59 -26.07 9.61
CA GLY A 61 -10.71 -25.75 8.73
C GLY A 61 -11.21 -24.31 8.80
N ILE A 62 -10.48 -23.39 9.47
CA ILE A 62 -10.79 -21.96 9.44
C ILE A 62 -10.24 -21.38 8.11
N ARG A 63 -11.08 -20.71 7.35
CA ARG A 63 -10.62 -19.97 6.16
C ARG A 63 -9.68 -18.85 6.59
N VAL A 64 -8.43 -18.93 6.17
CA VAL A 64 -7.43 -17.89 6.48
C VAL A 64 -7.20 -17.04 5.25
N ALA A 65 -7.20 -15.73 5.42
CA ALA A 65 -6.77 -14.76 4.42
C ALA A 65 -5.70 -13.83 5.01
N THR A 66 -4.63 -13.59 4.25
CA THR A 66 -3.50 -12.75 4.68
C THR A 66 -3.36 -11.54 3.75
N PRO A 67 -4.05 -10.41 4.05
CA PRO A 67 -3.88 -9.18 3.29
C PRO A 67 -2.44 -8.68 3.36
N ARG A 68 -1.75 -8.65 2.22
CA ARG A 68 -0.43 -8.05 2.03
C ARG A 68 -0.62 -6.57 1.75
N ILE A 69 -0.53 -5.78 2.80
CA ILE A 69 -0.89 -4.36 2.78
C ILE A 69 0.24 -3.54 2.18
N GLY A 70 -0.10 -2.67 1.22
CA GLY A 70 0.81 -1.68 0.64
C GLY A 70 0.96 -0.43 1.51
N ILE A 71 1.50 0.63 0.91
CA ILE A 71 1.65 1.93 1.58
C ILE A 71 0.27 2.54 1.77
N VAL A 72 -0.22 2.57 3.01
CA VAL A 72 -1.52 3.16 3.33
C VAL A 72 -1.42 4.69 3.31
N LEU A 73 -2.22 5.32 2.45
CA LEU A 73 -2.30 6.78 2.37
C LEU A 73 -3.24 7.31 3.45
N SER A 74 -2.66 7.97 4.45
CA SER A 74 -3.40 8.65 5.52
C SER A 74 -2.67 9.94 5.92
N ALA A 75 -3.42 11.05 6.03
CA ALA A 75 -2.87 12.32 6.51
C ALA A 75 -2.62 12.31 8.03
N ALA A 76 -3.32 11.43 8.77
CA ALA A 76 -3.23 11.35 10.22
C ALA A 76 -2.01 10.58 10.71
N GLY A 77 -1.40 9.73 9.88
CA GLY A 77 -0.26 8.91 10.31
C GLY A 77 0.45 8.18 9.17
N GLY A 78 1.41 7.33 9.53
CA GLY A 78 2.15 6.50 8.59
C GLY A 78 3.12 7.26 7.68
N ALA A 79 3.41 6.66 6.51
CA ALA A 79 4.40 7.18 5.57
C ALA A 79 4.00 8.55 5.00
N LEU A 80 2.74 8.72 4.55
CA LEU A 80 2.27 9.97 3.97
C LEU A 80 2.39 11.14 4.95
N ALA A 81 1.96 10.98 6.20
CA ALA A 81 2.02 12.03 7.21
C ALA A 81 3.46 12.54 7.44
N ARG A 82 4.44 11.61 7.41
CA ARG A 82 5.87 11.95 7.52
C ARG A 82 6.37 12.71 6.29
N MET A 83 5.94 12.30 5.09
CA MET A 83 6.28 12.95 3.83
C MET A 83 5.66 14.35 3.72
N LEU A 84 4.46 14.58 4.24
CA LEU A 84 3.77 15.87 4.15
C LEU A 84 4.57 17.03 4.76
N ARG A 85 5.31 16.81 5.84
CA ARG A 85 6.07 17.88 6.51
C ARG A 85 7.09 18.57 5.58
N PRO A 86 8.07 17.85 4.99
CA PRO A 86 9.03 18.46 4.07
C PRO A 86 8.36 18.98 2.80
N PHE A 87 7.31 18.33 2.29
CA PHE A 87 6.62 18.82 1.09
C PHE A 87 5.86 20.12 1.33
N ARG A 88 5.20 20.29 2.48
CA ARG A 88 4.47 21.54 2.81
C ARG A 88 5.37 22.76 2.88
N ILE A 89 6.62 22.62 3.33
CA ILE A 89 7.60 23.70 3.38
C ILE A 89 8.42 23.82 2.07
N GLY A 90 8.10 23.02 1.04
CA GLY A 90 8.71 23.13 -0.29
C GLY A 90 10.08 22.48 -0.44
N VAL A 91 10.54 21.68 0.54
CA VAL A 91 11.83 20.95 0.47
C VAL A 91 11.64 19.46 0.18
N GLY A 92 10.45 19.06 -0.26
CA GLY A 92 10.17 17.69 -0.67
C GLY A 92 10.85 17.32 -1.98
N GLY A 93 11.06 16.00 -2.20
CA GLY A 93 11.62 15.51 -3.43
C GLY A 93 11.68 13.99 -3.49
N LYS A 94 12.18 13.49 -4.62
CA LYS A 94 12.34 12.04 -4.83
C LYS A 94 13.42 11.46 -3.91
N ILE A 95 13.27 10.18 -3.59
CA ILE A 95 14.23 9.44 -2.79
C ILE A 95 15.12 8.61 -3.73
N GLY A 96 16.43 8.73 -3.58
CA GLY A 96 17.40 8.06 -4.44
C GLY A 96 17.22 8.43 -5.91
N ASN A 97 17.16 7.43 -6.81
CA ASN A 97 16.96 7.65 -8.24
C ASN A 97 15.48 7.90 -8.60
N GLY A 98 14.53 7.59 -7.70
CA GLY A 98 13.10 7.78 -7.88
C GLY A 98 12.43 6.75 -8.81
N ARG A 99 13.14 5.71 -9.23
CA ARG A 99 12.61 4.67 -10.14
C ARG A 99 11.92 3.51 -9.41
N GLN A 100 12.15 3.38 -8.10
CA GLN A 100 11.50 2.35 -7.29
C GLN A 100 9.99 2.51 -7.31
N PHE A 101 9.29 1.39 -7.52
CA PHE A 101 7.84 1.34 -7.50
C PHE A 101 7.31 1.36 -6.07
N MET A 102 6.24 2.13 -5.89
CA MET A 102 5.49 2.28 -4.66
C MET A 102 4.06 1.78 -4.91
N SER A 103 3.69 0.68 -4.25
CA SER A 103 2.32 0.18 -4.26
C SER A 103 1.60 0.72 -3.03
N TRP A 104 0.54 1.44 -3.27
CA TRP A 104 -0.20 2.22 -2.28
C TRP A 104 -1.68 1.82 -2.23
N ILE A 105 -2.37 2.21 -1.17
CA ILE A 105 -3.82 2.06 -1.03
C ILE A 105 -4.34 3.18 -0.13
N THR A 106 -5.58 3.66 -0.33
CA THR A 106 -6.23 4.54 0.64
C THR A 106 -6.72 3.76 1.86
N GLN A 107 -6.94 4.44 2.97
CA GLN A 107 -7.46 3.79 4.18
C GLN A 107 -8.87 3.23 3.93
N GLU A 108 -9.69 3.94 3.18
CA GLU A 108 -11.05 3.55 2.82
C GLU A 108 -11.05 2.27 1.97
N ASP A 109 -10.22 2.23 0.93
CA ASP A 109 -10.09 1.04 0.08
C ASP A 109 -9.48 -0.14 0.84
N LEU A 110 -8.56 0.10 1.78
CA LEU A 110 -8.03 -0.97 2.62
C LEU A 110 -9.12 -1.60 3.48
N VAL A 111 -9.92 -0.78 4.16
CA VAL A 111 -11.06 -1.26 4.97
C VAL A 111 -12.06 -2.00 4.09
N GLY A 112 -12.38 -1.45 2.92
CA GLY A 112 -13.26 -2.09 1.94
C GLY A 112 -12.71 -3.44 1.45
N ALA A 113 -11.42 -3.52 1.14
CA ALA A 113 -10.76 -4.76 0.69
C ALA A 113 -10.76 -5.84 1.80
N ILE A 114 -10.53 -5.45 3.06
CA ILE A 114 -10.64 -6.36 4.20
C ILE A 114 -12.07 -6.87 4.35
N TYR A 115 -13.06 -5.98 4.29
CA TYR A 115 -14.46 -6.36 4.35
C TYR A 115 -14.86 -7.29 3.20
N HIS A 116 -14.47 -6.96 1.97
CA HIS A 116 -14.67 -7.81 0.79
C HIS A 116 -14.03 -9.19 0.97
N THR A 117 -12.82 -9.24 1.53
CA THR A 117 -12.13 -10.50 1.84
C THR A 117 -12.89 -11.36 2.85
N ILE A 118 -13.52 -10.74 3.86
CA ILE A 118 -14.34 -11.44 4.84
C ILE A 118 -15.59 -12.04 4.18
N GLN A 119 -16.26 -11.28 3.30
CA GLN A 119 -17.52 -11.69 2.66
C GLN A 119 -17.35 -12.67 1.49
N THR A 120 -16.16 -12.75 0.89
CA THR A 120 -15.90 -13.55 -0.31
C THR A 120 -15.23 -14.86 0.05
N ASP A 121 -15.99 -15.95 0.04
CA ASP A 121 -15.51 -17.27 0.46
C ASP A 121 -14.34 -17.81 -0.38
N SER A 122 -14.25 -17.42 -1.64
CA SER A 122 -13.14 -17.80 -2.54
C SER A 122 -11.81 -17.11 -2.22
N LEU A 123 -11.82 -16.02 -1.43
CA LEU A 123 -10.60 -15.33 -1.02
C LEU A 123 -9.98 -16.04 0.19
N ALA A 124 -8.91 -16.79 -0.08
CA ALA A 124 -8.11 -17.48 0.92
C ALA A 124 -6.61 -17.31 0.61
N GLY A 125 -5.78 -17.48 1.65
CA GLY A 125 -4.32 -17.28 1.59
C GLY A 125 -3.95 -15.81 1.34
N PRO A 126 -2.82 -15.55 0.66
CA PRO A 126 -2.36 -14.19 0.37
C PRO A 126 -3.35 -13.41 -0.50
N VAL A 127 -3.57 -12.13 -0.14
CA VAL A 127 -4.38 -11.16 -0.91
C VAL A 127 -3.65 -9.84 -0.94
N ASN A 128 -3.26 -9.35 -2.12
CA ASN A 128 -2.59 -8.06 -2.24
C ASN A 128 -3.57 -6.90 -2.00
N ALA A 129 -3.42 -6.20 -0.89
CA ALA A 129 -4.22 -5.04 -0.53
C ALA A 129 -3.51 -3.75 -0.97
N VAL A 130 -3.54 -3.48 -2.27
CA VAL A 130 -2.95 -2.32 -2.94
C VAL A 130 -3.89 -1.77 -4.00
N ALA A 131 -3.77 -0.49 -4.35
CA ALA A 131 -4.47 0.09 -5.49
C ALA A 131 -3.96 -0.51 -6.81
N PRO A 132 -4.79 -0.57 -7.88
CA PRO A 132 -4.46 -1.27 -9.11
C PRO A 132 -3.36 -0.62 -9.94
N LYS A 133 -2.97 0.63 -9.63
CA LYS A 133 -1.96 1.38 -10.37
C LYS A 133 -0.79 1.75 -9.47
N PRO A 134 0.22 0.86 -9.32
CA PRO A 134 1.46 1.22 -8.65
C PRO A 134 2.19 2.32 -9.43
N VAL A 135 2.86 3.22 -8.73
CA VAL A 135 3.58 4.35 -9.31
C VAL A 135 5.05 4.33 -8.92
N THR A 136 5.92 5.00 -9.68
CA THR A 136 7.30 5.22 -9.25
C THR A 136 7.37 6.27 -8.14
N ASN A 137 8.43 6.26 -7.34
CA ASN A 137 8.66 7.30 -6.33
C ASN A 137 8.72 8.70 -6.94
N LEU A 138 9.28 8.82 -8.15
CA LEU A 138 9.30 10.09 -8.88
C LEU A 138 7.89 10.58 -9.24
N GLU A 139 7.03 9.68 -9.73
CA GLU A 139 5.62 10.00 -10.04
C GLU A 139 4.86 10.38 -8.78
N PHE A 140 5.03 9.60 -7.68
CA PHE A 140 4.44 9.91 -6.39
C PHE A 140 4.86 11.31 -5.91
N THR A 141 6.16 11.60 -5.94
CA THR A 141 6.75 12.88 -5.55
C THR A 141 6.17 14.05 -6.35
N LYS A 142 6.13 13.93 -7.68
CA LYS A 142 5.58 14.98 -8.56
C LYS A 142 4.09 15.19 -8.30
N THR A 143 3.34 14.11 -8.13
CA THR A 143 1.89 14.19 -7.88
C THR A 143 1.60 14.82 -6.52
N LEU A 144 2.33 14.42 -5.47
CA LEU A 144 2.18 15.02 -4.14
C LEU A 144 2.54 16.52 -4.15
N GLY A 145 3.63 16.91 -4.82
CA GLY A 145 4.01 18.31 -4.99
C GLY A 145 2.92 19.12 -5.71
N ARG A 146 2.35 18.55 -6.78
CA ARG A 146 1.24 19.17 -7.53
C ARG A 146 0.00 19.34 -6.66
N VAL A 147 -0.41 18.31 -5.95
CA VAL A 147 -1.57 18.35 -5.05
C VAL A 147 -1.37 19.40 -3.96
N LEU A 148 -0.20 19.50 -3.38
CA LEU A 148 0.11 20.50 -2.35
C LEU A 148 0.40 21.90 -2.91
N SER A 149 0.46 22.06 -4.24
CA SER A 149 0.91 23.32 -4.90
C SER A 149 2.28 23.77 -4.38
N ARG A 150 3.20 22.82 -4.21
CA ARG A 150 4.56 23.04 -3.72
C ARG A 150 5.59 22.43 -4.66
N PRO A 151 6.76 23.06 -4.84
CA PRO A 151 7.86 22.43 -5.58
C PRO A 151 8.30 21.15 -4.87
N ALA A 152 8.68 20.14 -5.66
CA ALA A 152 9.16 18.84 -5.19
C ALA A 152 10.48 18.52 -5.89
N VAL A 153 11.46 19.42 -5.74
CA VAL A 153 12.71 19.43 -6.52
C VAL A 153 13.95 19.07 -5.71
N PHE A 154 13.85 18.95 -4.38
CA PHE A 154 14.97 18.64 -3.51
C PHE A 154 15.11 17.14 -3.28
N PRO A 155 15.96 16.41 -4.04
CA PRO A 155 16.08 14.97 -3.87
C PRO A 155 16.69 14.63 -2.52
N LEU A 156 16.18 13.58 -1.88
CA LEU A 156 16.85 12.94 -0.75
C LEU A 156 17.80 11.87 -1.30
N PRO A 157 19.11 12.07 -1.28
CA PRO A 157 20.06 11.07 -1.75
C PRO A 157 19.95 9.77 -0.93
N SER A 158 20.21 8.61 -1.56
CA SER A 158 20.10 7.33 -0.88
C SER A 158 21.04 7.20 0.33
N PHE A 159 22.24 7.80 0.26
CA PHE A 159 23.15 7.81 1.40
C PHE A 159 22.59 8.59 2.61
N ALA A 160 21.89 9.69 2.38
CA ALA A 160 21.26 10.47 3.45
C ALA A 160 20.05 9.71 4.04
N ALA A 161 19.27 8.98 3.23
CA ALA A 161 18.22 8.11 3.70
C ALA A 161 18.78 6.99 4.59
N ARG A 162 19.90 6.36 4.18
CA ARG A 162 20.60 5.34 4.99
C ARG A 162 21.19 5.91 6.28
N LEU A 163 21.72 7.13 6.25
CA LEU A 163 22.23 7.78 7.47
C LEU A 163 21.13 8.01 8.51
N LEU A 164 19.90 8.34 8.05
CA LEU A 164 18.75 8.60 8.92
C LEU A 164 18.08 7.35 9.46
N LEU A 165 18.00 6.27 8.67
CA LEU A 165 17.19 5.08 8.97
C LEU A 165 18.01 3.78 9.02
N GLY A 166 19.33 3.85 8.80
CA GLY A 166 20.19 2.65 8.74
C GLY A 166 19.76 1.70 7.60
N GLU A 167 19.90 0.41 7.84
CA GLU A 167 19.53 -0.66 6.89
C GLU A 167 18.02 -0.65 6.55
N MET A 168 17.17 -0.13 7.44
CA MET A 168 15.73 0.02 7.17
C MET A 168 15.43 0.96 6.00
N ALA A 169 16.35 1.86 5.63
CA ALA A 169 16.17 2.73 4.47
C ALA A 169 16.07 1.93 3.17
N ASP A 170 16.89 0.89 3.02
CA ASP A 170 16.89 0.06 1.82
C ASP A 170 15.57 -0.71 1.68
N GLU A 171 15.05 -1.26 2.76
CA GLU A 171 13.83 -2.07 2.74
C GLU A 171 12.54 -1.21 2.71
N LEU A 172 12.52 -0.04 3.36
CA LEU A 172 11.30 0.78 3.49
C LEU A 172 11.18 1.88 2.44
N LEU A 173 12.31 2.44 1.96
CA LEU A 173 12.30 3.62 1.09
C LEU A 173 12.87 3.37 -0.29
N LEU A 174 13.83 2.44 -0.41
CA LEU A 174 14.57 2.20 -1.65
C LEU A 174 14.14 0.92 -2.36
N ALA A 175 13.52 -0.03 -1.65
CA ALA A 175 12.97 -1.24 -2.26
C ALA A 175 11.86 -0.91 -3.27
N SER A 176 11.90 -1.61 -4.39
CA SER A 176 10.92 -1.47 -5.47
C SER A 176 9.95 -2.65 -5.44
N THR A 177 8.68 -2.35 -5.17
CA THR A 177 7.61 -3.35 -5.12
C THR A 177 6.45 -2.94 -6.01
N ARG A 178 6.45 -3.45 -7.25
CA ARG A 178 5.37 -3.21 -8.23
C ARG A 178 4.30 -4.29 -8.08
N VAL A 179 3.36 -4.09 -7.16
CA VAL A 179 2.37 -5.10 -6.76
C VAL A 179 1.02 -4.84 -7.42
N GLU A 180 0.39 -5.91 -7.91
CA GLU A 180 -0.98 -5.89 -8.45
C GLU A 180 -1.95 -6.64 -7.51
N PRO A 181 -3.18 -6.11 -7.30
CA PRO A 181 -4.20 -6.76 -6.47
C PRO A 181 -5.01 -7.78 -7.29
N ALA A 182 -4.33 -8.82 -7.81
CA ALA A 182 -4.92 -9.72 -8.80
C ALA A 182 -6.16 -10.43 -8.27
N LYS A 183 -6.14 -10.93 -7.04
CA LYS A 183 -7.28 -11.61 -6.43
C LYS A 183 -8.46 -10.68 -6.14
N LEU A 184 -8.21 -9.44 -5.67
CA LEU A 184 -9.29 -8.48 -5.45
C LEU A 184 -9.98 -8.11 -6.76
N LEU A 185 -9.22 -7.89 -7.84
CA LEU A 185 -9.77 -7.60 -9.17
C LEU A 185 -10.56 -8.80 -9.72
N ALA A 186 -10.02 -10.00 -9.61
CA ALA A 186 -10.66 -11.23 -10.08
C ALA A 186 -11.98 -11.54 -9.34
N THR A 187 -12.11 -11.10 -8.08
CA THR A 187 -13.33 -11.26 -7.28
C THR A 187 -14.29 -10.08 -7.35
N GLY A 188 -14.01 -9.11 -8.23
CA GLY A 188 -14.92 -7.97 -8.50
C GLY A 188 -14.87 -6.86 -7.45
N TYR A 189 -13.78 -6.74 -6.67
CA TYR A 189 -13.63 -5.60 -5.77
C TYR A 189 -13.50 -4.29 -6.56
N LEU A 190 -14.33 -3.32 -6.22
CA LEU A 190 -14.36 -2.00 -6.85
C LEU A 190 -13.62 -0.98 -5.98
N PHE A 191 -12.43 -0.57 -6.42
CA PHE A 191 -11.65 0.46 -5.76
C PHE A 191 -12.33 1.83 -5.90
N GLN A 192 -12.48 2.55 -4.79
CA GLN A 192 -12.97 3.93 -4.80
C GLN A 192 -11.91 4.90 -5.35
N HIS A 193 -10.64 4.59 -5.09
CA HIS A 193 -9.50 5.42 -5.47
C HIS A 193 -8.45 4.60 -6.22
N SER A 194 -8.58 4.51 -7.54
CA SER A 194 -7.64 3.81 -8.42
C SER A 194 -6.56 4.70 -9.03
N ASP A 195 -6.68 6.04 -8.87
CA ASP A 195 -5.73 7.04 -9.37
C ASP A 195 -5.08 7.79 -8.22
N LEU A 196 -3.75 7.95 -8.26
CA LEU A 196 -2.98 8.51 -7.15
C LEU A 196 -3.34 9.97 -6.87
N GLU A 197 -3.56 10.80 -7.90
CA GLU A 197 -3.84 12.23 -7.68
C GLU A 197 -5.19 12.41 -7.01
N THR A 198 -6.22 11.71 -7.46
CA THR A 198 -7.55 11.73 -6.85
C THR A 198 -7.52 11.21 -5.42
N ALA A 199 -6.78 10.12 -5.17
CA ALA A 199 -6.57 9.56 -3.84
C ALA A 199 -5.90 10.57 -2.89
N LEU A 200 -4.81 11.20 -3.32
CA LEU A 200 -4.10 12.19 -2.50
C LEU A 200 -4.97 13.42 -2.21
N ARG A 201 -5.73 13.92 -3.19
CA ARG A 201 -6.65 15.04 -2.99
C ARG A 201 -7.73 14.68 -1.96
N HIS A 202 -8.32 13.50 -2.08
CA HIS A 202 -9.31 13.00 -1.13
C HIS A 202 -8.74 12.92 0.29
N VAL A 203 -7.63 12.21 0.46
CA VAL A 203 -6.97 11.99 1.77
C VAL A 203 -6.54 13.31 2.43
N LEU A 204 -6.20 14.33 1.63
CA LEU A 204 -5.80 15.66 2.12
C LEU A 204 -6.97 16.64 2.25
N GLY A 205 -8.21 16.20 2.03
CA GLY A 205 -9.40 17.05 2.13
C GLY A 205 -9.48 18.15 1.06
N GLN A 206 -8.77 17.97 -0.07
CA GLN A 206 -8.80 18.93 -1.16
C GLN A 206 -9.88 18.53 -2.17
N ARG A 207 -10.85 19.44 -2.41
CA ARG A 207 -11.81 19.25 -3.48
C ARG A 207 -11.10 19.21 -4.83
N LEU A 208 -11.51 18.30 -5.72
CA LEU A 208 -11.18 18.38 -7.14
C LEU A 208 -11.65 19.76 -7.62
N GLY A 209 -10.70 20.64 -7.94
CA GLY A 209 -11.06 21.96 -8.49
C GLY A 209 -11.93 21.72 -9.71
N ASN A 210 -13.14 22.25 -9.66
CA ASN A 210 -14.06 22.31 -10.77
C ASN A 210 -13.32 23.07 -11.87
N ARG A 211 -12.72 22.36 -12.85
CA ARG A 211 -12.27 23.03 -14.07
C ARG A 211 -13.56 23.51 -14.74
N GLY A 212 -13.81 24.82 -14.61
CA GLY A 212 -15.00 25.50 -14.98
C GLY A 212 -15.54 25.05 -16.35
N TRP A 213 -16.76 24.63 -16.34
CA TRP A 213 -17.64 24.95 -17.43
C TRP A 213 -17.84 26.47 -17.38
N GLY A 214 -16.94 27.20 -18.07
CA GLY A 214 -17.13 28.60 -18.38
C GLY A 214 -18.38 28.72 -19.22
N GLY A 215 -19.36 29.38 -18.66
CA GLY A 215 -20.61 29.67 -19.30
C GLY A 215 -20.42 30.38 -20.63
N ALA A 216 -21.21 29.98 -21.58
CA ALA A 216 -21.68 30.78 -22.66
C ALA A 216 -23.18 30.92 -22.41
N ASP A 217 -23.53 32.02 -21.80
CA ASP A 217 -24.83 32.65 -21.97
C ASP A 217 -24.64 34.13 -21.70
N ARG A 218 -24.42 34.83 -22.74
CA ARG A 218 -24.79 36.23 -22.96
C ARG A 218 -25.30 36.30 -24.38
N ASP A 219 -26.61 36.32 -24.50
CA ASP A 219 -27.42 37.31 -25.20
C ASP A 219 -28.87 36.97 -25.09
#